data_01ee59e3639f2012e2e1d410d026be56
#
_entry.id   01ee59e3639f2012e2e1d410d026be56
#
_cell.length_a   1.000
_cell.length_b   1.000
_cell.length_c   1.000
_cell.angle_alpha   90.00
_cell.angle_beta   90.00
_cell.angle_gamma   90.00
#
_symmetry.space_group_name_H-M   'P 1'
#
loop_
_entity.id
_entity.type
_entity.pdbx_description
1 polymer ?
#
loop_
_entity_poly.entity_id
_entity_poly.type
_entity_poly.pdbx_seq_one_letter_code
_entity_poly.pdbx_strand_id
1 'polypeptide(L)'
;MKIGILSNAASPATDTLRTVHPFSLLGHETIVIDPNNPKWYDLLQCNVLVASRPNGTVICGLLSEFKRTKQGKRIIVDMDDNLHELDPSNPSFPHFNRPDVKESVIACMNLADHIIFSTKALQDYYTKLTVTPSTVVPNAVDFNITQMMEPRPVNKPVRVLWRGSEHNKKDLETIRPFWDWILKEPGYEVLFMGLPPHDVYTYFPGAKCVTWNPSPFAYWEKLAALKADVGIFPLGKTLFNYGKSNIF
;
A
#
# COMPACT_ATOMS: atom_id res chain seq x y z
N MET A 1 -12.97 -7.45 -20.70
CA MET A 1 -13.38 -8.26 -19.54
C MET A 1 -13.73 -7.30 -18.41
N LYS A 2 -14.75 -7.63 -17.59
CA LYS A 2 -15.18 -6.80 -16.48
C LYS A 2 -14.62 -7.32 -15.16
N ILE A 3 -13.91 -6.49 -14.43
CA ILE A 3 -13.20 -6.83 -13.20
C ILE A 3 -13.79 -6.03 -12.04
N GLY A 4 -14.32 -6.72 -11.04
CA GLY A 4 -14.74 -6.14 -9.77
C GLY A 4 -13.54 -6.05 -8.83
N ILE A 5 -13.40 -4.93 -8.15
CA ILE A 5 -12.34 -4.69 -7.18
C ILE A 5 -12.99 -4.43 -5.84
N LEU A 6 -12.87 -5.39 -4.91
CA LEU A 6 -13.27 -5.20 -3.53
C LEU A 6 -12.23 -4.32 -2.85
N SER A 7 -12.59 -3.07 -2.67
CA SER A 7 -11.74 -2.09 -2.02
C SER A 7 -12.14 -1.93 -0.57
N ASN A 8 -11.22 -2.22 0.33
CA ASN A 8 -11.36 -1.73 1.69
C ASN A 8 -11.02 -0.24 1.68
N ALA A 9 -12.03 0.62 1.85
CA ALA A 9 -11.94 2.10 1.73
C ALA A 9 -10.78 2.76 2.53
N ALA A 10 -10.12 2.00 3.40
CA ALA A 10 -8.96 2.46 4.17
C ALA A 10 -7.68 2.68 3.34
N SER A 11 -7.60 2.22 2.09
CA SER A 11 -6.39 2.38 1.28
C SER A 11 -6.66 2.52 -0.23
N PRO A 12 -7.40 3.55 -0.64
CA PRO A 12 -7.78 3.75 -2.05
C PRO A 12 -6.57 3.92 -2.97
N ALA A 13 -5.42 4.40 -2.45
CA ALA A 13 -4.20 4.56 -3.23
C ALA A 13 -3.62 3.21 -3.66
N THR A 14 -3.53 2.24 -2.76
CA THR A 14 -3.04 0.88 -3.08
C THR A 14 -3.93 0.22 -4.13
N ASP A 15 -5.26 0.28 -3.92
CA ASP A 15 -6.21 -0.32 -4.86
C ASP A 15 -6.11 0.33 -6.24
N THR A 16 -5.97 1.67 -6.29
CA THR A 16 -5.78 2.38 -7.55
C THR A 16 -4.52 1.93 -8.27
N LEU A 17 -3.38 1.92 -7.57
CA LEU A 17 -2.07 1.69 -8.19
C LEU A 17 -1.79 0.21 -8.51
N ARG A 18 -2.34 -0.72 -7.71
CA ARG A 18 -2.10 -2.15 -7.91
C ARG A 18 -3.17 -2.86 -8.72
N THR A 19 -4.37 -2.32 -8.77
CA THR A 19 -5.51 -3.00 -9.43
C THR A 19 -6.20 -2.13 -10.45
N VAL A 20 -6.85 -1.04 -10.08
CA VAL A 20 -7.68 -0.23 -11.00
C VAL A 20 -6.86 0.26 -12.20
N HIS A 21 -5.77 0.94 -11.94
CA HIS A 21 -4.94 1.55 -12.99
C HIS A 21 -4.28 0.51 -13.92
N PRO A 22 -3.59 -0.54 -13.42
CA PRO A 22 -3.02 -1.57 -14.28
C PRO A 22 -4.06 -2.29 -15.15
N PHE A 23 -5.22 -2.65 -14.60
CA PHE A 23 -6.24 -3.31 -15.39
C PHE A 23 -6.85 -2.38 -16.44
N SER A 24 -7.00 -1.09 -16.14
CA SER A 24 -7.45 -0.09 -17.12
C SER A 24 -6.46 0.08 -18.26
N LEU A 25 -5.14 0.11 -17.98
CA LEU A 25 -4.10 0.15 -19.00
C LEU A 25 -4.12 -1.09 -19.91
N LEU A 26 -4.53 -2.24 -19.38
CA LEU A 26 -4.71 -3.49 -20.14
C LEU A 26 -6.05 -3.53 -20.92
N GLY A 27 -6.82 -2.44 -20.92
CA GLY A 27 -8.09 -2.35 -21.62
C GLY A 27 -9.25 -3.11 -20.95
N HIS A 28 -9.17 -3.35 -19.65
CA HIS A 28 -10.25 -3.97 -18.90
C HIS A 28 -11.17 -2.91 -18.26
N GLU A 29 -12.47 -3.20 -18.22
CA GLU A 29 -13.42 -2.41 -17.45
C GLU A 29 -13.30 -2.79 -15.97
N THR A 30 -13.12 -1.80 -15.10
CA THR A 30 -13.01 -1.99 -13.65
C THR A 30 -14.19 -1.37 -12.91
N ILE A 31 -14.70 -2.06 -11.90
CA ILE A 31 -15.72 -1.56 -10.97
C ILE A 31 -15.19 -1.69 -9.56
N VAL A 32 -15.08 -0.57 -8.85
CA VAL A 32 -14.75 -0.58 -7.43
C VAL A 32 -16.02 -0.86 -6.62
N ILE A 33 -15.95 -1.86 -5.75
CA ILE A 33 -17.05 -2.38 -4.96
C ILE A 33 -16.75 -2.17 -3.49
N ASP A 34 -17.60 -1.41 -2.79
CA ASP A 34 -17.55 -1.26 -1.34
C ASP A 34 -18.05 -2.56 -0.68
N PRO A 35 -17.22 -3.29 0.07
CA PRO A 35 -17.62 -4.53 0.72
C PRO A 35 -18.70 -4.33 1.80
N ASN A 36 -18.82 -3.13 2.38
CA ASN A 36 -19.82 -2.83 3.40
C ASN A 36 -21.19 -2.49 2.80
N ASN A 37 -21.23 -2.11 1.52
CA ASN A 37 -22.46 -1.81 0.79
C ASN A 37 -22.39 -2.33 -0.65
N PRO A 38 -22.22 -3.66 -0.84
CA PRO A 38 -22.04 -4.23 -2.16
C PRO A 38 -23.35 -4.17 -2.96
N LYS A 39 -23.29 -3.59 -4.14
CA LYS A 39 -24.36 -3.69 -5.11
C LYS A 39 -24.23 -5.03 -5.81
N TRP A 40 -25.12 -5.97 -5.51
CA TRP A 40 -25.11 -7.31 -6.10
C TRP A 40 -25.10 -7.32 -7.62
N TYR A 41 -25.77 -6.36 -8.24
CA TYR A 41 -25.78 -6.19 -9.68
C TYR A 41 -24.35 -5.98 -10.23
N ASP A 42 -23.53 -5.17 -9.57
CA ASP A 42 -22.14 -4.91 -9.97
C ASP A 42 -21.28 -6.18 -9.83
N LEU A 43 -21.44 -6.92 -8.73
CA LEU A 43 -20.77 -8.21 -8.53
C LEU A 43 -21.14 -9.25 -9.59
N LEU A 44 -22.44 -9.34 -9.93
CA LEU A 44 -22.93 -10.32 -10.89
C LEU A 44 -22.42 -10.09 -12.32
N GLN A 45 -22.11 -8.85 -12.70
CA GLN A 45 -21.55 -8.52 -14.00
C GLN A 45 -20.06 -8.85 -14.14
N CYS A 46 -19.31 -8.98 -13.04
CA CYS A 46 -17.89 -9.19 -13.09
C CYS A 46 -17.55 -10.63 -13.50
N ASN A 47 -16.52 -10.76 -14.33
CA ASN A 47 -15.91 -12.04 -14.69
C ASN A 47 -14.86 -12.46 -13.66
N VAL A 48 -14.14 -11.46 -13.12
CA VAL A 48 -13.09 -11.61 -12.12
C VAL A 48 -13.40 -10.69 -10.95
N LEU A 49 -13.20 -11.17 -9.75
CA LEU A 49 -13.25 -10.37 -8.53
C LEU A 49 -11.85 -10.33 -7.91
N VAL A 50 -11.31 -9.13 -7.74
CA VAL A 50 -10.01 -8.91 -7.08
C VAL A 50 -10.27 -8.35 -5.69
N ALA A 51 -9.72 -9.00 -4.67
CA ALA A 51 -9.77 -8.54 -3.29
C ALA A 51 -8.38 -8.12 -2.83
N SER A 52 -8.19 -6.83 -2.59
CA SER A 52 -6.95 -6.27 -2.10
C SER A 52 -6.90 -6.34 -0.58
N ARG A 53 -5.86 -7.00 -0.04
CA ARG A 53 -5.66 -7.20 1.40
C ARG A 53 -6.95 -7.61 2.13
N PRO A 54 -7.64 -8.67 1.67
CA PRO A 54 -8.94 -9.04 2.21
C PRO A 54 -8.81 -9.49 3.67
N ASN A 55 -9.69 -8.99 4.51
CA ASN A 55 -9.78 -9.38 5.90
C ASN A 55 -11.22 -9.21 6.43
N GLY A 56 -11.56 -9.99 7.45
CA GLY A 56 -12.88 -9.95 8.07
C GLY A 56 -13.93 -10.84 7.39
N THR A 57 -14.94 -11.20 8.17
CA THR A 57 -15.99 -12.15 7.76
C THR A 57 -16.85 -11.65 6.61
N VAL A 58 -17.05 -10.33 6.51
CA VAL A 58 -17.86 -9.71 5.43
C VAL A 58 -17.22 -9.98 4.07
N ILE A 59 -15.91 -9.73 3.93
CA ILE A 59 -15.20 -9.97 2.67
C ILE A 59 -15.17 -11.46 2.35
N CYS A 60 -14.87 -12.32 3.33
CA CYS A 60 -14.94 -13.78 3.14
C CYS A 60 -16.31 -14.24 2.64
N GLY A 61 -17.39 -13.71 3.22
CA GLY A 61 -18.76 -13.99 2.80
C GLY A 61 -19.03 -13.57 1.35
N LEU A 62 -18.60 -12.39 0.96
CA LEU A 62 -18.74 -11.89 -0.41
C LEU A 62 -17.96 -12.74 -1.43
N LEU A 63 -16.72 -13.11 -1.13
CA LEU A 63 -15.91 -13.99 -1.98
C LEU A 63 -16.58 -15.37 -2.14
N SER A 64 -17.05 -15.95 -1.03
CA SER A 64 -17.75 -17.23 -1.04
C SER A 64 -19.01 -17.19 -1.89
N GLU A 65 -19.83 -16.17 -1.73
CA GLU A 65 -21.05 -15.98 -2.49
C GLU A 65 -20.77 -15.74 -3.98
N PHE A 66 -19.76 -14.92 -4.30
CA PHE A 66 -19.35 -14.69 -5.68
C PHE A 66 -18.92 -16.00 -6.35
N LYS A 67 -18.14 -16.85 -5.64
CA LYS A 67 -17.70 -18.15 -6.16
C LYS A 67 -18.88 -19.09 -6.45
N ARG A 68 -19.97 -19.00 -5.64
CA ARG A 68 -21.17 -19.83 -5.76
C ARG A 68 -22.07 -19.42 -6.92
N THR A 69 -22.05 -18.13 -7.33
CA THR A 69 -23.08 -17.58 -8.24
C THR A 69 -22.94 -17.98 -9.70
N LYS A 70 -21.76 -18.37 -10.22
CA LYS A 70 -21.58 -18.77 -11.63
C LYS A 70 -20.31 -19.59 -11.86
N GLN A 71 -20.43 -20.61 -12.73
CA GLN A 71 -19.26 -21.27 -13.33
C GLN A 71 -18.45 -20.27 -14.18
N GLY A 72 -17.11 -20.36 -14.13
CA GLY A 72 -16.19 -19.54 -14.93
C GLY A 72 -15.77 -18.21 -14.31
N LYS A 73 -16.35 -17.82 -13.17
CA LYS A 73 -15.86 -16.66 -12.40
C LYS A 73 -14.56 -16.97 -11.67
N ARG A 74 -13.68 -15.99 -11.55
CA ARG A 74 -12.39 -16.11 -10.88
C ARG A 74 -12.26 -15.12 -9.75
N ILE A 75 -11.62 -15.55 -8.67
CA ILE A 75 -11.25 -14.74 -7.52
C ILE A 75 -9.73 -14.62 -7.49
N ILE A 76 -9.25 -13.39 -7.41
CA ILE A 76 -7.84 -13.07 -7.20
C ILE A 76 -7.71 -12.33 -5.88
N VAL A 77 -6.77 -12.74 -5.05
CA VAL A 77 -6.38 -12.00 -3.84
C VAL A 77 -5.07 -11.28 -4.14
N ASP A 78 -5.00 -9.98 -3.86
CA ASP A 78 -3.79 -9.17 -3.96
C ASP A 78 -3.27 -8.78 -2.57
N MET A 79 -1.98 -9.08 -2.31
CA MET A 79 -1.32 -8.85 -1.02
C MET A 79 -0.02 -8.08 -1.21
N ASP A 80 0.03 -6.88 -0.67
CA ASP A 80 1.21 -6.00 -0.71
C ASP A 80 1.85 -5.76 0.67
N ASP A 81 1.18 -6.16 1.74
CA ASP A 81 1.65 -6.07 3.12
C ASP A 81 1.54 -7.41 3.87
N ASN A 82 2.43 -7.64 4.84
CA ASN A 82 2.34 -8.77 5.76
C ASN A 82 1.41 -8.42 6.95
N LEU A 83 0.12 -8.64 6.77
CA LEU A 83 -0.89 -8.31 7.77
C LEU A 83 -0.80 -9.16 9.05
N HIS A 84 -0.11 -10.29 9.01
CA HIS A 84 0.07 -11.19 10.16
C HIS A 84 1.20 -10.77 11.10
N GLU A 85 2.16 -9.99 10.58
CA GLU A 85 3.42 -9.68 11.27
C GLU A 85 3.62 -8.17 11.45
N LEU A 86 2.53 -7.44 11.72
CA LEU A 86 2.64 -6.02 12.06
C LEU A 86 3.39 -5.84 13.38
N ASP A 87 4.21 -4.78 13.44
CA ASP A 87 4.85 -4.37 14.70
C ASP A 87 3.79 -3.83 15.68
N PRO A 88 3.90 -4.12 17.01
CA PRO A 88 2.98 -3.60 18.01
C PRO A 88 2.83 -2.07 18.03
N SER A 89 3.83 -1.33 17.56
CA SER A 89 3.75 0.13 17.42
C SER A 89 2.96 0.60 16.20
N ASN A 90 2.60 -0.30 15.26
CA ASN A 90 1.79 0.03 14.11
C ASN A 90 0.34 0.31 14.56
N PRO A 91 -0.27 1.46 14.20
CA PRO A 91 -1.64 1.79 14.58
C PRO A 91 -2.68 0.72 14.20
N SER A 92 -2.42 -0.05 13.16
CA SER A 92 -3.32 -1.13 12.72
C SER A 92 -3.09 -2.46 13.44
N PHE A 93 -2.05 -2.58 14.29
CA PHE A 93 -1.72 -3.81 15.00
C PHE A 93 -2.89 -4.34 15.86
N PRO A 94 -3.63 -3.52 16.64
CA PRO A 94 -4.73 -4.05 17.46
C PRO A 94 -5.82 -4.77 16.66
N HIS A 95 -6.06 -4.31 15.42
CA HIS A 95 -7.01 -4.95 14.52
C HIS A 95 -6.45 -6.26 13.93
N PHE A 96 -5.29 -6.19 13.27
CA PHE A 96 -4.73 -7.34 12.56
C PHE A 96 -4.12 -8.40 13.46
N ASN A 97 -3.83 -8.09 14.73
CA ASN A 97 -3.34 -9.08 15.69
C ASN A 97 -4.45 -9.98 16.28
N ARG A 98 -5.70 -9.68 16.01
CA ARG A 98 -6.84 -10.50 16.44
C ARG A 98 -6.83 -11.84 15.71
N PRO A 99 -7.02 -12.99 16.43
CA PRO A 99 -7.02 -14.31 15.81
C PRO A 99 -8.06 -14.45 14.70
N ASP A 100 -9.28 -13.97 14.92
CA ASP A 100 -10.37 -14.02 13.94
C ASP A 100 -10.06 -13.24 12.65
N VAL A 101 -9.34 -12.13 12.76
CA VAL A 101 -8.90 -11.36 11.60
C VAL A 101 -7.80 -12.10 10.83
N LYS A 102 -6.80 -12.65 11.54
CA LYS A 102 -5.73 -13.44 10.90
C LYS A 102 -6.29 -14.67 10.18
N GLU A 103 -7.19 -15.40 10.83
CA GLU A 103 -7.88 -16.53 10.21
C GLU A 103 -8.70 -16.13 8.99
N SER A 104 -9.37 -14.98 9.02
CA SER A 104 -10.15 -14.47 7.88
C SER A 104 -9.29 -14.13 6.67
N VAL A 105 -8.07 -13.61 6.85
CA VAL A 105 -7.11 -13.37 5.77
C VAL A 105 -6.79 -14.68 5.04
N ILE A 106 -6.47 -15.74 5.81
CA ILE A 106 -6.18 -17.05 5.24
C ILE A 106 -7.42 -17.68 4.59
N ALA A 107 -8.58 -17.54 5.20
CA ALA A 107 -9.84 -18.01 4.61
C ALA A 107 -10.12 -17.34 3.26
N CYS A 108 -9.91 -16.03 3.14
CA CYS A 108 -10.04 -15.32 1.87
C CYS A 108 -9.03 -15.81 0.82
N MET A 109 -7.77 -16.07 1.23
CA MET A 109 -6.76 -16.64 0.34
C MET A 109 -7.13 -18.02 -0.17
N ASN A 110 -7.70 -18.88 0.69
CA ASN A 110 -8.14 -20.23 0.32
C ASN A 110 -9.39 -20.25 -0.58
N LEU A 111 -10.19 -19.17 -0.57
CA LEU A 111 -11.31 -18.99 -1.51
C LEU A 111 -10.84 -18.55 -2.90
N ALA A 112 -9.65 -17.95 -3.01
CA ALA A 112 -9.13 -17.45 -4.27
C ALA A 112 -8.72 -18.58 -5.23
N ASP A 113 -8.81 -18.30 -6.52
CA ASP A 113 -8.25 -19.14 -7.58
C ASP A 113 -6.76 -18.85 -7.78
N HIS A 114 -6.33 -17.62 -7.42
CA HIS A 114 -4.94 -17.19 -7.49
C HIS A 114 -4.64 -16.07 -6.51
N ILE A 115 -3.38 -16.02 -6.03
CA ILE A 115 -2.91 -14.94 -5.14
C ILE A 115 -1.77 -14.19 -5.84
N ILE A 116 -1.83 -12.87 -5.82
CA ILE A 116 -0.75 -11.98 -6.25
C ILE A 116 -0.08 -11.40 -5.02
N PHE A 117 1.24 -11.58 -4.91
CA PHE A 117 2.06 -10.95 -3.88
C PHE A 117 2.95 -9.86 -4.48
N SER A 118 3.14 -8.77 -3.76
CA SER A 118 4.04 -7.70 -4.23
C SER A 118 5.52 -8.07 -4.12
N THR A 119 5.88 -9.03 -3.27
CA THR A 119 7.27 -9.45 -3.05
C THR A 119 7.39 -10.97 -2.86
N LYS A 120 8.60 -11.48 -3.13
CA LYS A 120 8.95 -12.88 -2.86
C LYS A 120 8.86 -13.20 -1.36
N ALA A 121 9.21 -12.27 -0.50
CA ALA A 121 9.16 -12.45 0.94
C ALA A 121 7.72 -12.67 1.45
N LEU A 122 6.74 -11.93 0.91
CA LEU A 122 5.32 -12.17 1.19
C LEU A 122 4.87 -13.54 0.69
N GLN A 123 5.23 -13.89 -0.53
CA GLN A 123 4.92 -15.22 -1.08
C GLN A 123 5.47 -16.32 -0.18
N ASP A 124 6.75 -16.24 0.21
CA ASP A 124 7.40 -17.26 1.05
C ASP A 124 6.79 -17.36 2.45
N TYR A 125 6.25 -16.27 2.96
CA TYR A 125 5.52 -16.27 4.23
C TYR A 125 4.16 -16.96 4.09
N TYR A 126 3.32 -16.49 3.18
CA TYR A 126 1.92 -16.91 3.08
C TYR A 126 1.73 -18.28 2.44
N THR A 127 2.62 -18.75 1.58
CA THR A 127 2.56 -20.11 1.01
C THR A 127 2.76 -21.23 2.04
N LYS A 128 3.19 -20.89 3.25
CA LYS A 128 3.19 -21.82 4.40
C LYS A 128 1.83 -21.94 5.07
N LEU A 129 0.92 -21.01 4.79
CA LEU A 129 -0.40 -20.88 5.43
C LEU A 129 -1.57 -21.17 4.47
N THR A 130 -1.33 -21.16 3.16
CA THR A 130 -2.32 -21.44 2.12
C THR A 130 -1.71 -22.28 1.01
N VAL A 131 -2.53 -23.10 0.34
CA VAL A 131 -2.15 -23.94 -0.81
C VAL A 131 -2.57 -23.32 -2.16
N THR A 132 -3.19 -22.16 -2.13
CA THR A 132 -3.67 -21.48 -3.33
C THR A 132 -2.49 -21.08 -4.23
N PRO A 133 -2.53 -21.34 -5.53
CA PRO A 133 -1.49 -20.93 -6.48
C PRO A 133 -1.21 -19.42 -6.40
N SER A 134 0.05 -19.04 -6.52
CA SER A 134 0.44 -17.64 -6.37
C SER A 134 1.56 -17.20 -7.31
N THR A 135 1.61 -15.90 -7.58
CA THR A 135 2.65 -15.25 -8.39
C THR A 135 3.11 -13.98 -7.70
N VAL A 136 4.37 -13.62 -7.89
CA VAL A 136 4.90 -12.32 -7.47
C VAL A 136 4.75 -11.33 -8.62
N VAL A 137 4.01 -10.25 -8.38
CA VAL A 137 3.89 -9.09 -9.26
C VAL A 137 4.34 -7.87 -8.45
N PRO A 138 5.57 -7.38 -8.66
CA PRO A 138 6.09 -6.24 -7.92
C PRO A 138 5.24 -4.98 -8.13
N ASN A 139 5.32 -4.05 -7.17
CA ASN A 139 4.80 -2.71 -7.40
C ASN A 139 5.53 -2.08 -8.58
N ALA A 140 4.81 -1.36 -9.41
CA ALA A 140 5.36 -0.63 -10.55
C ALA A 140 4.93 0.83 -10.49
N VAL A 141 5.71 1.67 -11.13
CA VAL A 141 5.42 3.10 -11.31
C VAL A 141 5.08 3.32 -12.78
N ASP A 142 3.98 3.98 -13.04
CA ASP A 142 3.68 4.44 -14.40
C ASP A 142 4.57 5.62 -14.76
N PHE A 143 5.52 5.40 -15.66
CA PHE A 143 6.45 6.44 -16.12
C PHE A 143 5.76 7.60 -16.84
N ASN A 144 4.56 7.43 -17.37
CA ASN A 144 3.80 8.55 -17.93
C ASN A 144 3.37 9.54 -16.83
N ILE A 145 3.10 9.05 -15.63
CA ILE A 145 2.82 9.90 -14.46
C ILE A 145 4.10 10.55 -13.95
N THR A 146 5.22 9.82 -13.94
CA THR A 146 6.50 10.30 -13.38
C THR A 146 7.27 11.21 -14.34
N GLN A 147 6.96 11.22 -15.64
CA GLN A 147 7.53 12.19 -16.59
C GLN A 147 7.23 13.66 -16.22
N MET A 148 6.30 13.89 -15.31
CA MET A 148 6.04 15.22 -14.73
C MET A 148 7.14 15.67 -13.75
N MET A 149 8.08 14.80 -13.39
CA MET A 149 9.19 15.12 -12.49
C MET A 149 10.40 15.62 -13.27
N GLU A 150 10.43 16.89 -13.63
CA GLU A 150 11.63 17.51 -14.20
C GLU A 150 12.74 17.57 -13.14
N PRO A 151 13.98 17.12 -13.48
CA PRO A 151 15.10 17.25 -12.58
C PRO A 151 15.33 18.73 -12.24
N ARG A 152 15.46 19.04 -10.96
CA ARG A 152 15.89 20.36 -10.51
C ARG A 152 17.40 20.46 -10.61
N PRO A 153 17.98 21.59 -11.07
CA PRO A 153 19.39 21.85 -10.84
C PRO A 153 19.69 21.73 -9.34
N VAL A 154 20.74 21.01 -8.97
CA VAL A 154 21.14 20.87 -7.54
C VAL A 154 21.54 22.26 -7.04
N ASN A 155 20.59 22.97 -6.46
CA ASN A 155 20.80 24.25 -5.82
C ASN A 155 20.82 24.04 -4.29
N LYS A 156 21.61 24.79 -3.59
CA LYS A 156 21.57 24.81 -2.12
C LYS A 156 20.34 25.55 -1.63
N PRO A 157 19.68 25.07 -0.55
CA PRO A 157 19.97 23.84 0.21
C PRO A 157 19.54 22.56 -0.54
N VAL A 158 20.24 21.45 -0.28
CA VAL A 158 19.86 20.12 -0.75
C VAL A 158 18.59 19.68 -0.05
N ARG A 159 17.55 19.35 -0.80
CA ARG A 159 16.26 18.90 -0.24
C ARG A 159 16.26 17.41 0.01
N VAL A 160 16.14 17.04 1.25
CA VAL A 160 16.03 15.65 1.71
C VAL A 160 14.60 15.37 2.11
N LEU A 161 13.99 14.40 1.46
CA LEU A 161 12.59 14.03 1.66
C LEU A 161 12.47 12.65 2.29
N TRP A 162 11.72 12.60 3.39
CA TRP A 162 11.07 11.37 3.82
C TRP A 162 9.58 11.44 3.47
N ARG A 163 9.05 10.33 2.93
CA ARG A 163 7.62 10.16 2.71
C ARG A 163 7.13 8.85 3.34
N GLY A 164 5.96 8.86 3.91
CA GLY A 164 5.38 7.67 4.53
C GLY A 164 4.09 8.02 5.24
N SER A 165 3.70 7.20 6.18
CA SER A 165 2.57 7.42 7.07
C SER A 165 3.01 7.20 8.52
N GLU A 166 2.14 7.50 9.48
CA GLU A 166 2.38 7.19 10.90
C GLU A 166 2.66 5.70 11.16
N HIS A 167 2.23 4.80 10.28
CA HIS A 167 2.58 3.37 10.33
C HIS A 167 4.09 3.11 10.18
N ASN A 168 4.83 4.05 9.62
CA ASN A 168 6.28 3.98 9.41
C ASN A 168 7.07 4.85 10.39
N LYS A 169 6.42 5.49 11.36
CA LYS A 169 7.06 6.42 12.30
C LYS A 169 8.22 5.76 13.05
N LYS A 170 8.04 4.50 13.50
CA LYS A 170 9.09 3.77 14.21
C LYS A 170 10.33 3.50 13.35
N ASP A 171 10.16 3.37 12.04
CA ASP A 171 11.28 3.15 11.13
C ASP A 171 12.25 4.35 11.13
N LEU A 172 11.74 5.57 11.37
CA LEU A 172 12.57 6.78 11.46
C LEU A 172 13.57 6.74 12.62
N GLU A 173 13.22 6.06 13.71
CA GLU A 173 14.08 5.94 14.88
C GLU A 173 15.34 5.12 14.59
N THR A 174 15.29 4.23 13.58
CA THR A 174 16.45 3.41 13.20
C THR A 174 17.65 4.22 12.71
N ILE A 175 17.39 5.44 12.23
CA ILE A 175 18.43 6.38 11.78
C ILE A 175 18.36 7.72 12.52
N ARG A 176 17.93 7.70 13.78
CA ARG A 176 17.79 8.92 14.60
C ARG A 176 19.05 9.80 14.61
N PRO A 177 20.27 9.27 14.77
CA PRO A 177 21.48 10.09 14.72
C PRO A 177 21.67 10.85 13.39
N PHE A 178 21.22 10.27 12.27
CA PHE A 178 21.24 10.95 10.97
C PHE A 178 20.28 12.16 10.97
N TRP A 179 19.06 12.01 11.49
CA TRP A 179 18.10 13.12 11.58
C TRP A 179 18.61 14.23 12.48
N ASP A 180 19.18 13.89 13.64
CA ASP A 180 19.74 14.85 14.60
C ASP A 180 20.93 15.63 14.04
N TRP A 181 21.66 15.04 13.10
CA TRP A 181 22.75 15.69 12.38
C TRP A 181 22.20 16.60 11.27
N ILE A 182 21.47 16.03 10.30
CA ILE A 182 21.10 16.75 9.07
C ILE A 182 20.21 17.97 9.33
N LEU A 183 19.37 17.93 10.38
CA LEU A 183 18.52 19.03 10.77
C LEU A 183 19.30 20.26 11.28
N LYS A 184 20.56 20.09 11.66
CA LYS A 184 21.45 21.18 12.13
C LYS A 184 22.35 21.72 11.01
N GLU A 185 22.44 21.01 9.90
CA GLU A 185 23.33 21.37 8.80
C GLU A 185 22.70 22.42 7.88
N PRO A 186 23.29 23.63 7.75
CA PRO A 186 22.66 24.73 6.99
C PRO A 186 22.56 24.49 5.48
N GLY A 187 23.26 23.47 4.98
CA GLY A 187 23.22 23.09 3.56
C GLY A 187 22.05 22.21 3.16
N TYR A 188 21.18 21.87 4.09
CA TYR A 188 20.07 20.91 3.87
C TYR A 188 18.71 21.50 4.26
N GLU A 189 17.69 21.11 3.54
CA GLU A 189 16.29 21.34 3.85
C GLU A 189 15.61 19.97 3.98
N VAL A 190 15.12 19.67 5.19
CA VAL A 190 14.48 18.36 5.47
C VAL A 190 12.96 18.49 5.36
N LEU A 191 12.35 17.61 4.58
CA LEU A 191 10.91 17.57 4.30
C LEU A 191 10.33 16.24 4.79
N PHE A 192 9.27 16.28 5.57
CA PHE A 192 8.47 15.10 5.95
C PHE A 192 7.09 15.18 5.30
N MET A 193 6.76 14.20 4.47
CA MET A 193 5.46 14.10 3.82
C MET A 193 4.68 12.89 4.34
N GLY A 194 3.53 13.16 4.98
CA GLY A 194 2.59 12.14 5.43
C GLY A 194 2.60 11.84 6.93
N LEU A 195 3.49 12.45 7.72
CA LEU A 195 3.33 12.51 9.17
C LEU A 195 2.40 13.67 9.56
N PRO A 196 1.67 13.54 10.68
CA PRO A 196 0.96 14.67 11.27
C PRO A 196 1.91 15.82 11.59
N PRO A 197 1.52 17.10 11.38
CA PRO A 197 2.38 18.26 11.67
C PRO A 197 2.90 18.28 13.11
N HIS A 198 2.07 17.88 14.08
CA HIS A 198 2.47 17.78 15.48
C HIS A 198 3.67 16.84 15.67
N ASP A 199 3.65 15.67 15.05
CA ASP A 199 4.74 14.72 15.11
C ASP A 199 6.03 15.28 14.49
N VAL A 200 5.92 15.91 13.30
CA VAL A 200 7.09 16.49 12.64
C VAL A 200 7.74 17.54 13.52
N TYR A 201 6.98 18.50 14.03
CA TYR A 201 7.54 19.61 14.83
C TYR A 201 8.05 19.16 16.20
N THR A 202 7.46 18.14 16.80
CA THR A 202 7.88 17.61 18.09
C THR A 202 9.16 16.77 17.98
N TYR A 203 9.22 15.87 17.01
CA TYR A 203 10.31 14.91 16.90
C TYR A 203 11.45 15.36 15.98
N PHE A 204 11.18 16.27 15.04
CA PHE A 204 12.13 16.75 14.04
C PHE A 204 12.09 18.28 13.94
N PRO A 205 12.43 19.01 15.04
CA PRO A 205 12.39 20.46 15.04
C PRO A 205 13.32 21.04 13.97
N GLY A 206 12.79 21.96 13.17
CA GLY A 206 13.49 22.52 12.00
C GLY A 206 13.15 21.87 10.67
N ALA A 207 12.51 20.70 10.66
CA ALA A 207 11.99 20.10 9.43
C ALA A 207 10.73 20.81 8.94
N LYS A 208 10.47 20.72 7.64
CA LYS A 208 9.21 21.17 7.03
C LYS A 208 8.22 20.01 6.93
N CYS A 209 7.00 20.25 7.35
CA CYS A 209 5.90 19.31 7.20
C CYS A 209 5.16 19.55 5.89
N VAL A 210 4.93 18.48 5.13
CA VAL A 210 4.14 18.48 3.91
C VAL A 210 2.91 17.61 4.13
N THR A 211 1.74 18.21 3.96
CA THR A 211 0.48 17.48 4.17
C THR A 211 0.26 16.40 3.12
N TRP A 212 -0.28 15.26 3.55
CA TRP A 212 -0.69 14.16 2.70
C TRP A 212 -1.83 14.56 1.75
N ASN A 213 -1.87 13.94 0.56
CA ASN A 213 -3.03 14.00 -0.31
C ASN A 213 -3.54 12.56 -0.57
N PRO A 214 -4.82 12.26 -0.29
CA PRO A 214 -5.36 10.90 -0.47
C PRO A 214 -5.54 10.50 -1.93
N SER A 215 -5.61 11.46 -2.87
CA SER A 215 -5.65 11.14 -4.30
C SER A 215 -4.25 10.72 -4.79
N PRO A 216 -4.09 9.53 -5.38
CA PRO A 216 -2.79 9.07 -5.89
C PRO A 216 -2.16 10.04 -6.90
N PHE A 217 -2.96 10.57 -7.82
CA PHE A 217 -2.47 11.50 -8.85
C PHE A 217 -2.03 12.84 -8.25
N ALA A 218 -2.88 13.45 -7.43
CA ALA A 218 -2.53 14.70 -6.72
C ALA A 218 -1.36 14.49 -5.73
N TYR A 219 -1.19 13.27 -5.21
CA TYR A 219 -0.01 12.92 -4.42
C TYR A 219 1.27 12.98 -5.26
N TRP A 220 1.27 12.41 -6.47
CA TRP A 220 2.43 12.44 -7.37
C TRP A 220 2.77 13.85 -7.84
N GLU A 221 1.76 14.64 -8.20
CA GLU A 221 1.95 16.06 -8.55
C GLU A 221 2.60 16.84 -7.40
N LYS A 222 2.11 16.62 -6.19
CA LYS A 222 2.66 17.27 -5.00
C LYS A 222 4.08 16.81 -4.72
N LEU A 223 4.36 15.51 -4.84
CA LEU A 223 5.69 14.96 -4.69
C LEU A 223 6.67 15.57 -5.70
N ALA A 224 6.27 15.69 -6.97
CA ALA A 224 7.04 16.34 -8.02
C ALA A 224 7.30 17.82 -7.70
N ALA A 225 6.29 18.54 -7.22
CA ALA A 225 6.39 19.95 -6.84
C ALA A 225 7.37 20.22 -5.68
N LEU A 226 7.64 19.24 -4.83
CA LEU A 226 8.63 19.35 -3.76
C LEU A 226 10.05 19.46 -4.30
N LYS A 227 10.32 18.94 -5.50
CA LYS A 227 11.65 18.94 -6.14
C LYS A 227 12.74 18.49 -5.17
N ALA A 228 12.49 17.35 -4.50
CA ALA A 228 13.45 16.76 -3.58
C ALA A 228 14.68 16.24 -4.35
N ASP A 229 15.87 16.45 -3.79
CA ASP A 229 17.12 15.98 -4.37
C ASP A 229 17.46 14.55 -3.91
N VAL A 230 17.02 14.20 -2.69
CA VAL A 230 17.27 12.88 -2.08
C VAL A 230 16.03 12.38 -1.36
N GLY A 231 15.63 11.14 -1.63
CA GLY A 231 14.62 10.42 -0.85
C GLY A 231 15.28 9.47 0.17
N ILE A 232 14.78 9.45 1.40
CA ILE A 232 15.26 8.58 2.48
C ILE A 232 14.10 7.74 3.00
N PHE A 233 14.29 6.42 3.00
CA PHE A 233 13.27 5.44 3.40
C PHE A 233 13.86 4.40 4.33
N PRO A 234 14.09 4.74 5.62
CA PRO A 234 14.57 3.77 6.59
C PRO A 234 13.50 2.69 6.82
N LEU A 235 13.94 1.45 6.95
CA LEU A 235 13.09 0.32 7.32
C LEU A 235 13.74 -0.44 8.48
N GLY A 236 13.01 -0.59 9.58
CA GLY A 236 13.38 -1.43 10.70
C GLY A 236 13.41 -2.91 10.29
N LYS A 237 14.23 -3.71 10.96
CA LYS A 237 14.34 -5.16 10.71
C LYS A 237 13.16 -5.91 11.32
N THR A 238 12.00 -5.86 10.68
CA THR A 238 10.78 -6.57 11.08
C THR A 238 10.28 -7.46 9.95
N LEU A 239 9.55 -8.54 10.27
CA LEU A 239 8.93 -9.40 9.24
C LEU A 239 7.94 -8.61 8.36
N PHE A 240 7.26 -7.64 8.94
CA PHE A 240 6.41 -6.72 8.19
C PHE A 240 7.20 -5.95 7.11
N ASN A 241 8.33 -5.34 7.50
CA ASN A 241 9.14 -4.55 6.59
C ASN A 241 9.89 -5.39 5.54
N TYR A 242 10.22 -6.65 5.84
CA TYR A 242 10.76 -7.58 4.83
C TYR A 242 9.76 -7.88 3.72
N GLY A 243 8.46 -7.83 4.03
CA GLY A 243 7.37 -8.00 3.05
C GLY A 243 7.16 -6.79 2.14
N LYS A 244 7.65 -5.61 2.52
CA LYS A 244 7.39 -4.37 1.75
C LYS A 244 8.08 -4.39 0.40
N SER A 245 7.35 -3.90 -0.59
CA SER A 245 7.91 -3.57 -1.90
C SER A 245 8.61 -2.22 -1.83
N ASN A 246 9.91 -2.19 -2.12
CA ASN A 246 10.76 -1.00 -2.06
C ASN A 246 10.85 -0.26 -3.41
N ILE A 247 9.85 -0.39 -4.26
CA ILE A 247 9.80 0.34 -5.52
C ILE A 247 9.18 1.71 -5.27
N PHE A 248 9.97 2.73 -5.47
CA PHE A 248 9.62 4.14 -5.39
C PHE A 248 10.19 4.91 -6.56
#